data_af4c148aaa2942c50f48b3cc0b64ce7f
#
_entry.id   af4c148aaa2942c50f48b3cc0b64ce7f
#
_cell.length_a   1.000
_cell.length_b   1.000
_cell.length_c   1.000
_cell.angle_alpha   90.00
_cell.angle_beta   90.00
_cell.angle_gamma   90.00
#
_symmetry.space_group_name_H-M   'P 1'
#
loop_
_entity.id
_entity.type
_entity.pdbx_description
1 polymer ?
#
loop_
_entity_poly.entity_id
_entity_poly.type
_entity_poly.pdbx_seq_one_letter_code
_entity_poly.pdbx_strand_id
1 'polypeptide(L)'
;LKKSGLFSESKKGPLIDRFRNRIMFPFFSLSGKIIGFSGRSLSEKEDVKYLNSPETLLFEKSKIFYGSYQTQPNIRKKNFAILVEGQTDFLRLVEQTFDNVLATSGTAFSSKHAVALKRYTNRVILCYDSDSAGINAAIRTSYVLLQNGIETRVLYLGNGDDPDDFFKKDSNTKDTFRFLIKTAAHPISFIIKHKDILSQGAADQSKF
;
A
#
# COMPACT_ATOMS: atom_id res chain seq x y z
N LEU A 1 26.83 -11.78 -1.45
CA LEU A 1 26.45 -10.40 -1.19
C LEU A 1 25.60 -9.83 -2.33
N LYS A 2 25.99 -9.94 -3.63
CA LYS A 2 25.24 -9.39 -4.78
C LYS A 2 23.77 -9.83 -4.82
N LYS A 3 23.46 -11.09 -4.52
CA LYS A 3 22.10 -11.66 -4.54
C LYS A 3 21.24 -11.28 -3.31
N SER A 4 21.80 -10.60 -2.31
CA SER A 4 21.07 -10.22 -1.08
C SER A 4 20.10 -9.06 -1.29
N GLY A 5 20.31 -8.24 -2.33
CA GLY A 5 19.57 -7.00 -2.55
C GLY A 5 19.93 -5.86 -1.60
N LEU A 6 20.95 -6.01 -0.76
CA LEU A 6 21.43 -4.98 0.17
C LEU A 6 22.52 -4.09 -0.43
N PHE A 7 23.08 -4.51 -1.56
CA PHE A 7 24.16 -3.80 -2.24
C PHE A 7 23.77 -3.44 -3.65
N SER A 8 24.33 -2.34 -4.15
CA SER A 8 24.26 -1.89 -5.53
C SER A 8 25.63 -1.97 -6.19
N GLU A 9 25.67 -2.25 -7.48
CA GLU A 9 26.91 -2.22 -8.25
C GLU A 9 27.23 -0.79 -8.67
N SER A 10 28.43 -0.32 -8.35
CA SER A 10 28.95 0.90 -8.95
C SER A 10 29.38 0.63 -10.39
N LYS A 11 29.18 1.57 -11.32
CA LYS A 11 29.54 1.41 -12.74
C LYS A 11 31.00 1.04 -12.98
N LYS A 12 31.92 1.35 -12.06
CA LYS A 12 33.38 1.09 -12.16
C LYS A 12 34.05 0.83 -10.81
N GLY A 13 33.33 0.36 -9.78
CA GLY A 13 33.88 0.26 -8.43
C GLY A 13 33.33 -0.89 -7.60
N PRO A 14 33.69 -0.96 -6.32
CA PRO A 14 33.23 -1.99 -5.40
C PRO A 14 31.71 -1.91 -5.18
N LEU A 15 31.15 -2.96 -4.58
CA LEU A 15 29.79 -2.96 -4.08
C LEU A 15 29.60 -1.84 -3.04
N ILE A 16 28.52 -1.11 -3.17
CA ILE A 16 28.13 -0.04 -2.25
C ILE A 16 26.80 -0.39 -1.60
N ASP A 17 26.60 0.04 -0.36
CA ASP A 17 25.32 -0.12 0.32
C ASP A 17 24.17 0.50 -0.48
N ARG A 18 23.12 -0.28 -0.67
CA ARG A 18 21.93 0.17 -1.40
C ARG A 18 21.12 1.21 -0.60
N PHE A 19 21.01 0.99 0.70
CA PHE A 19 20.20 1.82 1.60
C PHE A 19 21.07 2.76 2.42
N ARG A 20 21.39 3.92 1.87
CA ARG A 20 22.22 4.94 2.56
C ARG A 20 21.34 6.08 3.04
N ASN A 21 21.55 6.52 4.27
CA ASN A 21 20.81 7.62 4.90
C ASN A 21 19.28 7.44 4.80
N ARG A 22 18.77 6.26 5.24
CA ARG A 22 17.36 5.89 5.14
C ARG A 22 16.84 5.25 6.42
N ILE A 23 15.60 5.52 6.76
CA ILE A 23 14.84 4.74 7.74
C ILE A 23 14.44 3.44 7.07
N MET A 24 14.71 2.30 7.73
CA MET A 24 14.51 0.98 7.17
C MET A 24 13.22 0.33 7.65
N PHE A 25 12.41 -0.15 6.71
CA PHE A 25 11.17 -0.89 6.92
C PHE A 25 11.37 -2.34 6.44
N PRO A 26 11.53 -3.31 7.36
CA PRO A 26 11.72 -4.70 6.96
C PRO A 26 10.43 -5.33 6.46
N PHE A 27 10.52 -6.08 5.37
CA PHE A 27 9.47 -6.99 4.93
C PHE A 27 9.70 -8.37 5.55
N PHE A 28 8.63 -8.95 6.07
CA PHE A 28 8.67 -10.28 6.68
C PHE A 28 7.96 -11.30 5.80
N SER A 29 8.52 -12.51 5.75
CA SER A 29 7.79 -13.70 5.28
C SER A 29 6.68 -14.04 6.27
N LEU A 30 5.76 -14.92 5.89
CA LEU A 30 4.71 -15.43 6.79
C LEU A 30 5.25 -16.21 8.00
N SER A 31 6.51 -16.65 7.96
CA SER A 31 7.21 -17.31 9.09
C SER A 31 8.01 -16.33 9.96
N GLY A 32 7.90 -15.01 9.74
CA GLY A 32 8.58 -13.98 10.53
C GLY A 32 10.04 -13.74 10.18
N LYS A 33 10.54 -14.30 9.06
CA LYS A 33 11.91 -14.04 8.60
C LYS A 33 11.94 -12.79 7.72
N ILE A 34 12.96 -11.94 7.87
CA ILE A 34 13.15 -10.78 7.01
C ILE A 34 13.55 -11.27 5.60
N ILE A 35 12.85 -10.78 4.58
CA ILE A 35 13.02 -11.17 3.18
C ILE A 35 13.38 -10.00 2.26
N GLY A 36 13.24 -8.76 2.73
CA GLY A 36 13.55 -7.55 1.99
C GLY A 36 13.35 -6.31 2.85
N PHE A 37 13.60 -5.16 2.25
CA PHE A 37 13.49 -3.87 2.93
C PHE A 37 12.89 -2.82 2.00
N SER A 38 12.25 -1.82 2.59
CA SER A 38 12.03 -0.50 2.03
C SER A 38 12.78 0.52 2.85
N GLY A 39 13.42 1.49 2.20
CA GLY A 39 14.17 2.55 2.87
C GLY A 39 13.62 3.93 2.49
N ARG A 40 13.05 4.66 3.46
CA ARG A 40 12.62 6.05 3.28
C ARG A 40 13.80 6.99 3.47
N SER A 41 14.07 7.86 2.51
CA SER A 41 15.14 8.87 2.63
C SER A 41 14.92 9.78 3.84
N LEU A 42 16.01 10.10 4.54
CA LEU A 42 16.08 11.14 5.57
C LEU A 42 16.34 12.52 4.96
N SER A 43 16.67 12.58 3.68
CA SER A 43 16.96 13.82 2.95
C SER A 43 15.81 14.16 2.00
N GLU A 44 15.31 15.39 2.10
CA GLU A 44 14.31 15.93 1.16
C GLU A 44 14.88 16.17 -0.25
N LYS A 45 16.22 16.21 -0.39
CA LYS A 45 16.92 16.45 -1.66
C LYS A 45 17.11 15.17 -2.50
N GLU A 46 16.73 14.00 -1.99
CA GLU A 46 16.83 12.77 -2.75
C GLU A 46 15.59 12.56 -3.62
N ASP A 47 15.78 12.35 -4.93
CA ASP A 47 14.71 12.11 -5.91
C ASP A 47 13.86 10.88 -5.58
N VAL A 48 14.46 9.88 -4.93
CA VAL A 48 13.77 8.62 -4.56
C VAL A 48 13.42 8.63 -3.08
N LYS A 49 12.19 9.06 -2.76
CA LYS A 49 11.66 9.09 -1.39
C LYS A 49 11.67 7.70 -0.73
N TYR A 50 11.18 6.67 -1.43
CA TYR A 50 11.18 5.28 -0.98
C TYR A 50 11.96 4.40 -1.95
N LEU A 51 12.92 3.65 -1.43
CA LEU A 51 13.72 2.68 -2.18
C LEU A 51 13.43 1.27 -1.65
N ASN A 52 12.94 0.38 -2.50
CA ASN A 52 12.71 -1.01 -2.13
C ASN A 52 13.89 -1.91 -2.50
N SER A 53 14.03 -3.04 -1.79
CA SER A 53 14.89 -4.15 -2.24
C SER A 53 14.55 -4.52 -3.70
N PRO A 54 15.52 -4.92 -4.51
CA PRO A 54 15.25 -5.49 -5.83
C PRO A 54 14.53 -6.83 -5.68
N GLU A 55 13.98 -7.34 -6.78
CA GLU A 55 13.48 -8.72 -6.83
C GLU A 55 14.59 -9.71 -6.47
N THR A 56 14.29 -10.67 -5.61
CA THR A 56 15.20 -11.76 -5.22
C THR A 56 14.44 -13.08 -5.18
N LEU A 57 15.13 -14.18 -4.93
CA LEU A 57 14.48 -15.49 -4.73
C LEU A 57 13.52 -15.51 -3.53
N LEU A 58 13.71 -14.61 -2.55
CA LEU A 58 12.89 -14.52 -1.34
C LEU A 58 11.89 -13.38 -1.36
N PHE A 59 12.10 -12.37 -2.21
CA PHE A 59 11.33 -11.14 -2.24
C PHE A 59 10.78 -10.86 -3.63
N GLU A 60 9.50 -11.13 -3.84
CA GLU A 60 8.76 -10.81 -5.05
C GLU A 60 7.68 -9.76 -4.69
N LYS A 61 7.92 -8.50 -5.05
CA LYS A 61 7.07 -7.35 -4.65
C LYS A 61 5.61 -7.55 -5.02
N SER A 62 5.34 -8.16 -6.16
CA SER A 62 3.99 -8.40 -6.66
C SER A 62 3.18 -9.43 -5.86
N LYS A 63 3.77 -10.09 -4.87
CA LYS A 63 3.13 -11.12 -4.02
C LYS A 63 3.15 -10.78 -2.54
N ILE A 64 3.84 -9.72 -2.13
CA ILE A 64 4.15 -9.43 -0.72
C ILE A 64 3.48 -8.14 -0.32
N PHE A 65 2.82 -8.16 0.85
CA PHE A 65 2.33 -6.96 1.51
C PHE A 65 3.20 -6.62 2.71
N TYR A 66 3.46 -5.34 2.89
CA TYR A 66 4.03 -4.87 4.14
C TYR A 66 3.01 -5.07 5.27
N GLY A 67 3.49 -5.54 6.41
CA GLY A 67 2.66 -5.82 7.58
C GLY A 67 1.97 -7.18 7.58
N SER A 68 2.06 -7.99 6.51
CA SER A 68 1.31 -9.26 6.41
C SER A 68 1.61 -10.24 7.55
N TYR A 69 2.85 -10.34 8.01
CA TYR A 69 3.22 -11.21 9.13
C TYR A 69 2.53 -10.80 10.43
N GLN A 70 2.51 -9.50 10.71
CA GLN A 70 1.98 -8.95 11.95
C GLN A 70 0.45 -8.98 11.99
N THR A 71 -0.22 -8.75 10.85
CA THR A 71 -1.66 -8.47 10.81
C THR A 71 -2.53 -9.63 10.30
N GLN A 72 -1.94 -10.63 9.63
CA GLN A 72 -2.71 -11.75 9.07
C GLN A 72 -3.63 -12.47 10.08
N PRO A 73 -3.27 -12.70 11.36
CA PRO A 73 -4.17 -13.36 12.30
C PRO A 73 -5.45 -12.53 12.53
N ASN A 74 -5.29 -11.22 12.62
CA ASN A 74 -6.40 -10.28 12.84
C ASN A 74 -7.24 -10.09 11.56
N ILE A 75 -6.62 -10.10 10.37
CA ILE A 75 -7.34 -10.12 9.11
C ILE A 75 -8.26 -11.33 9.02
N ARG A 76 -7.75 -12.52 9.35
CA ARG A 76 -8.56 -13.75 9.37
C ARG A 76 -9.68 -13.69 10.40
N LYS A 77 -9.39 -13.23 11.61
CA LYS A 77 -10.38 -13.09 12.70
C LYS A 77 -11.50 -12.11 12.35
N LYS A 78 -11.14 -10.96 11.78
CA LYS A 78 -12.11 -9.92 11.38
C LYS A 78 -12.76 -10.18 10.03
N ASN A 79 -12.18 -11.09 9.24
CA ASN A 79 -12.61 -11.49 7.91
C ASN A 79 -12.66 -10.32 6.89
N PHE A 80 -11.78 -9.34 7.06
CA PHE A 80 -11.49 -8.31 6.06
C PHE A 80 -10.11 -7.68 6.30
N ALA A 81 -9.51 -7.13 5.24
CA ALA A 81 -8.29 -6.35 5.29
C ALA A 81 -8.56 -4.89 4.92
N ILE A 82 -7.85 -3.97 5.56
CA ILE A 82 -7.72 -2.59 5.11
C ILE A 82 -6.42 -2.52 4.29
N LEU A 83 -6.51 -2.09 3.03
CA LEU A 83 -5.36 -2.00 2.14
C LEU A 83 -5.02 -0.52 1.92
N VAL A 84 -3.78 -0.15 2.25
CA VAL A 84 -3.22 1.20 2.09
C VAL A 84 -2.05 1.20 1.10
N GLU A 85 -1.56 2.39 0.72
CA GLU A 85 -0.46 2.50 -0.23
C GLU A 85 0.91 2.37 0.43
N GLY A 86 1.16 3.10 1.50
CA GLY A 86 2.46 3.29 2.10
C GLY A 86 2.69 2.61 3.45
N GLN A 87 3.97 2.51 3.82
CA GLN A 87 4.36 2.00 5.15
C GLN A 87 3.98 2.98 6.27
N THR A 88 4.01 4.28 6.00
CA THR A 88 3.59 5.30 6.97
C THR A 88 2.12 5.17 7.32
N ASP A 89 1.26 4.96 6.31
CA ASP A 89 -0.18 4.78 6.49
C ASP A 89 -0.48 3.51 7.28
N PHE A 90 0.23 2.42 6.94
CA PHE A 90 0.17 1.18 7.70
C PHE A 90 0.50 1.41 9.17
N LEU A 91 1.65 2.05 9.47
CA LEU A 91 2.08 2.31 10.84
C LEU A 91 1.09 3.21 11.58
N ARG A 92 0.57 4.25 10.92
CA ARG A 92 -0.44 5.13 11.50
C ARG A 92 -1.71 4.38 11.89
N LEU A 93 -2.23 3.55 11.01
CA LEU A 93 -3.43 2.76 11.29
C LEU A 93 -3.21 1.75 12.42
N VAL A 94 -2.06 1.08 12.45
CA VAL A 94 -1.71 0.14 13.53
C VAL A 94 -1.55 0.88 14.87
N GLU A 95 -0.93 2.05 14.90
CA GLU A 95 -0.85 2.93 16.08
C GLU A 95 -2.25 3.29 16.59
N GLN A 96 -3.20 3.53 15.67
CA GLN A 96 -4.60 3.79 15.99
C GLN A 96 -5.41 2.51 16.29
N THR A 97 -4.73 1.38 16.50
CA THR A 97 -5.32 0.06 16.85
C THR A 97 -6.14 -0.61 15.75
N PHE A 98 -5.97 -0.21 14.50
CA PHE A 98 -6.47 -0.94 13.34
C PHE A 98 -5.43 -2.00 12.95
N ASP A 99 -5.64 -3.23 13.40
CA ASP A 99 -4.66 -4.33 13.37
C ASP A 99 -4.85 -5.31 12.21
N ASN A 100 -5.72 -4.98 11.25
CA ASN A 100 -6.01 -5.77 10.04
C ASN A 100 -5.65 -5.00 8.75
N VAL A 101 -4.50 -4.32 8.78
CA VAL A 101 -4.00 -3.47 7.70
C VAL A 101 -2.90 -4.15 6.91
N LEU A 102 -2.83 -3.87 5.61
CA LEU A 102 -1.75 -4.26 4.69
C LEU A 102 -1.35 -3.06 3.84
N ALA A 103 -0.07 -2.98 3.41
CA ALA A 103 0.35 -1.97 2.45
C ALA A 103 1.01 -2.57 1.21
N THR A 104 0.77 -1.95 0.04
CA THR A 104 1.39 -2.34 -1.25
C THR A 104 2.81 -1.80 -1.41
N SER A 105 3.16 -0.77 -0.64
CA SER A 105 4.52 -0.23 -0.50
C SER A 105 5.16 0.23 -1.81
N GLY A 106 4.46 1.08 -2.55
CA GLY A 106 4.96 1.67 -3.79
C GLY A 106 4.99 0.69 -4.97
N THR A 107 4.21 -0.40 -4.89
CA THR A 107 4.03 -1.36 -6.00
C THR A 107 2.57 -1.35 -6.43
N ALA A 108 2.33 -1.22 -7.73
CA ALA A 108 0.97 -1.32 -8.26
C ALA A 108 0.34 -2.67 -7.91
N PHE A 109 -0.91 -2.64 -7.44
CA PHE A 109 -1.63 -3.86 -7.08
C PHE A 109 -1.84 -4.75 -8.32
N SER A 110 -1.59 -6.03 -8.19
CA SER A 110 -1.64 -7.01 -9.29
C SER A 110 -2.49 -8.23 -8.94
N SER A 111 -2.83 -9.05 -9.94
CA SER A 111 -3.51 -10.33 -9.71
C SER A 111 -2.72 -11.27 -8.79
N LYS A 112 -1.37 -11.18 -8.79
CA LYS A 112 -0.54 -11.95 -7.84
C LYS A 112 -0.78 -11.50 -6.39
N HIS A 113 -0.92 -10.19 -6.16
CA HIS A 113 -1.33 -9.66 -4.87
C HIS A 113 -2.73 -10.16 -4.47
N ALA A 114 -3.70 -10.15 -5.40
CA ALA A 114 -5.04 -10.66 -5.14
C ALA A 114 -5.03 -12.14 -4.72
N VAL A 115 -4.28 -12.98 -5.42
CA VAL A 115 -4.10 -14.41 -5.06
C VAL A 115 -3.45 -14.57 -3.69
N ALA A 116 -2.44 -13.76 -3.36
CA ALA A 116 -1.81 -13.78 -2.04
C ALA A 116 -2.78 -13.36 -0.94
N LEU A 117 -3.60 -12.33 -1.19
CA LEU A 117 -4.59 -11.79 -0.25
C LEU A 117 -5.71 -12.79 0.08
N LYS A 118 -6.16 -13.56 -0.91
CA LYS A 118 -7.19 -14.61 -0.74
C LYS A 118 -6.84 -15.69 0.28
N ARG A 119 -5.58 -15.84 0.64
CA ARG A 119 -5.13 -16.72 1.73
C ARG A 119 -5.57 -16.23 3.11
N TYR A 120 -5.92 -14.96 3.23
CA TYR A 120 -6.30 -14.32 4.49
C TYR A 120 -7.78 -14.00 4.54
N THR A 121 -8.32 -13.40 3.46
CA THR A 121 -9.71 -12.95 3.37
C THR A 121 -10.13 -12.74 1.92
N ASN A 122 -11.46 -12.79 1.69
CA ASN A 122 -12.08 -12.39 0.42
C ASN A 122 -12.73 -10.99 0.51
N ARG A 123 -12.43 -10.20 1.54
CA ARG A 123 -13.00 -8.86 1.75
C ARG A 123 -11.93 -7.83 1.95
N VAL A 124 -12.00 -6.73 1.22
CA VAL A 124 -11.02 -5.65 1.27
C VAL A 124 -11.71 -4.30 1.33
N ILE A 125 -11.19 -3.44 2.20
CA ILE A 125 -11.48 -2.01 2.19
C ILE A 125 -10.22 -1.31 1.69
N LEU A 126 -10.30 -0.66 0.53
CA LEU A 126 -9.23 0.18 0.01
C LEU A 126 -9.28 1.53 0.74
N CYS A 127 -8.15 1.95 1.30
CA CYS A 127 -7.97 3.25 1.92
C CYS A 127 -6.69 3.85 1.37
N TYR A 128 -6.75 4.31 0.13
CA TYR A 128 -5.66 4.94 -0.59
C TYR A 128 -5.72 6.46 -0.43
N ASP A 129 -4.67 7.16 -0.87
CA ASP A 129 -4.60 8.59 -0.82
C ASP A 129 -5.80 9.22 -1.54
N SER A 130 -6.32 10.33 -1.01
CA SER A 130 -7.52 10.97 -1.55
C SER A 130 -7.21 12.02 -2.62
N ASP A 131 -5.98 12.06 -3.12
CA ASP A 131 -5.59 12.85 -4.28
C ASP A 131 -5.96 12.15 -5.61
N SER A 132 -5.75 12.81 -6.74
CA SER A 132 -6.09 12.26 -8.05
C SER A 132 -5.32 10.98 -8.39
N ALA A 133 -4.07 10.85 -7.94
CA ALA A 133 -3.25 9.66 -8.19
C ALA A 133 -3.75 8.47 -7.38
N GLY A 134 -4.03 8.66 -6.09
CA GLY A 134 -4.57 7.64 -5.19
C GLY A 134 -5.99 7.21 -5.58
N ILE A 135 -6.87 8.15 -6.00
CA ILE A 135 -8.20 7.81 -6.54
C ILE A 135 -8.07 6.90 -7.77
N ASN A 136 -7.20 7.25 -8.74
CA ASN A 136 -6.95 6.42 -9.90
C ASN A 136 -6.35 5.05 -9.53
N ALA A 137 -5.46 5.00 -8.55
CA ALA A 137 -4.90 3.76 -8.03
C ALA A 137 -5.98 2.89 -7.35
N ALA A 138 -6.87 3.48 -6.54
CA ALA A 138 -7.98 2.79 -5.90
C ALA A 138 -8.94 2.18 -6.94
N ILE A 139 -9.26 2.93 -8.00
CA ILE A 139 -10.12 2.43 -9.10
C ILE A 139 -9.46 1.24 -9.80
N ARG A 140 -8.19 1.36 -10.23
CA ARG A 140 -7.46 0.25 -10.86
C ARG A 140 -7.37 -0.97 -9.95
N THR A 141 -7.05 -0.77 -8.68
CA THR A 141 -6.97 -1.85 -7.68
C THR A 141 -8.32 -2.53 -7.48
N SER A 142 -9.42 -1.75 -7.46
CA SER A 142 -10.78 -2.29 -7.36
C SER A 142 -11.10 -3.25 -8.50
N TYR A 143 -10.75 -2.91 -9.74
CA TYR A 143 -10.94 -3.81 -10.89
C TYR A 143 -10.20 -5.12 -10.71
N VAL A 144 -8.91 -5.07 -10.32
CA VAL A 144 -8.12 -6.29 -10.11
C VAL A 144 -8.71 -7.14 -9.00
N LEU A 145 -9.15 -6.54 -7.88
CA LEU A 145 -9.76 -7.26 -6.76
C LEU A 145 -11.07 -7.94 -7.18
N LEU A 146 -11.97 -7.21 -7.86
CA LEU A 146 -13.26 -7.72 -8.32
C LEU A 146 -13.09 -8.84 -9.35
N GLN A 147 -12.17 -8.70 -10.32
CA GLN A 147 -11.83 -9.75 -11.29
C GLN A 147 -11.33 -11.04 -10.61
N ASN A 148 -10.71 -10.92 -9.46
CA ASN A 148 -10.25 -12.07 -8.66
C ASN A 148 -11.28 -12.55 -7.62
N GLY A 149 -12.53 -12.06 -7.67
CA GLY A 149 -13.60 -12.49 -6.77
C GLY A 149 -13.42 -12.05 -5.31
N ILE A 150 -12.80 -10.88 -5.09
CA ILE A 150 -12.63 -10.27 -3.78
C ILE A 150 -13.68 -9.17 -3.60
N GLU A 151 -14.51 -9.29 -2.57
CA GLU A 151 -15.47 -8.26 -2.18
C GLU A 151 -14.70 -6.99 -1.78
N THR A 152 -14.98 -5.90 -2.48
CA THR A 152 -14.21 -4.66 -2.34
C THR A 152 -15.11 -3.50 -1.94
N ARG A 153 -14.62 -2.69 -1.02
CA ARG A 153 -15.18 -1.37 -0.68
C ARG A 153 -14.07 -0.34 -0.78
N VAL A 154 -14.43 0.91 -1.03
CA VAL A 154 -13.48 2.03 -1.10
C VAL A 154 -13.85 3.03 0.00
N LEU A 155 -12.90 3.25 0.91
CA LEU A 155 -12.95 4.27 1.94
C LEU A 155 -12.25 5.52 1.38
N TYR A 156 -12.96 6.63 1.35
CA TYR A 156 -12.47 7.92 0.88
C TYR A 156 -12.36 8.88 2.06
N LEU A 157 -11.17 9.39 2.32
CA LEU A 157 -10.89 10.28 3.44
C LEU A 157 -11.27 11.74 3.12
N GLY A 158 -11.28 12.11 1.84
CA GLY A 158 -11.56 13.47 1.39
C GLY A 158 -10.35 14.41 1.45
N ASN A 159 -10.50 15.60 0.90
CA ASN A 159 -9.54 16.72 1.02
C ASN A 159 -8.10 16.43 0.53
N GLY A 160 -7.87 15.39 -0.25
CA GLY A 160 -6.52 14.98 -0.66
C GLY A 160 -5.71 14.27 0.42
N ASP A 161 -6.33 13.88 1.53
CA ASP A 161 -5.64 13.26 2.67
C ASP A 161 -5.18 11.85 2.36
N ASP A 162 -4.02 11.50 2.91
CA ASP A 162 -3.62 10.14 3.20
C ASP A 162 -4.04 9.73 4.63
N PRO A 163 -3.96 8.44 5.00
CA PRO A 163 -4.28 8.00 6.36
C PRO A 163 -3.45 8.67 7.46
N ASP A 164 -2.17 8.98 7.21
CA ASP A 164 -1.32 9.65 8.19
C ASP A 164 -1.77 11.08 8.45
N ASP A 165 -2.10 11.83 7.41
CA ASP A 165 -2.61 13.20 7.52
C ASP A 165 -4.01 13.25 8.13
N PHE A 166 -4.88 12.30 7.80
CA PHE A 166 -6.21 12.21 8.38
C PHE A 166 -6.15 12.13 9.90
N PHE A 167 -5.28 11.28 10.47
CA PHE A 167 -5.17 11.08 11.91
C PHE A 167 -4.40 12.19 12.65
N LYS A 168 -3.79 13.13 11.96
CA LYS A 168 -3.15 14.31 12.57
C LYS A 168 -4.12 15.43 12.89
N LYS A 169 -5.34 15.42 12.32
CA LYS A 169 -6.23 16.58 12.30
C LYS A 169 -7.04 16.80 13.59
N ASP A 170 -7.49 15.73 14.25
CA ASP A 170 -8.41 15.87 15.39
C ASP A 170 -8.36 14.65 16.33
N SER A 171 -8.77 14.84 17.59
CA SER A 171 -8.86 13.80 18.62
C SER A 171 -9.95 12.75 18.35
N ASN A 172 -11.01 13.10 17.61
CA ASN A 172 -12.14 12.19 17.28
C ASN A 172 -11.96 11.40 15.97
N THR A 173 -10.80 11.48 15.33
CA THR A 173 -10.53 10.84 14.02
C THR A 173 -10.72 9.32 14.04
N LYS A 174 -10.46 8.67 15.18
CA LYS A 174 -10.59 7.20 15.30
C LYS A 174 -12.04 6.72 15.15
N ASP A 175 -12.99 7.38 15.76
CA ASP A 175 -14.42 7.01 15.63
C ASP A 175 -14.97 7.42 14.28
N THR A 176 -14.53 8.54 13.75
CA THR A 176 -14.81 8.94 12.36
C THR A 176 -14.28 7.89 11.37
N PHE A 177 -13.05 7.40 11.54
CA PHE A 177 -12.50 6.36 10.68
C PHE A 177 -13.27 5.03 10.78
N ARG A 178 -13.69 4.64 11.98
CA ARG A 178 -14.58 3.48 12.18
C ARG A 178 -15.91 3.64 11.46
N PHE A 179 -16.49 4.83 11.47
CA PHE A 179 -17.70 5.14 10.72
C PHE A 179 -17.45 5.04 9.21
N LEU A 180 -16.35 5.60 8.71
CA LEU A 180 -15.97 5.52 7.30
C LEU A 180 -15.74 4.07 6.83
N ILE A 181 -15.18 3.20 7.67
CA ILE A 181 -15.07 1.76 7.38
C ILE A 181 -16.47 1.15 7.15
N LYS A 182 -17.44 1.47 8.00
CA LYS A 182 -18.81 0.91 7.91
C LYS A 182 -19.58 1.43 6.70
N THR A 183 -19.28 2.64 6.27
CA THR A 183 -19.96 3.34 5.16
C THR A 183 -19.16 3.36 3.87
N ALA A 184 -18.06 2.60 3.82
CA ALA A 184 -17.19 2.54 2.64
C ALA A 184 -17.99 2.16 1.38
N ALA A 185 -17.76 2.91 0.29
CA ALA A 185 -18.54 2.86 -0.92
C ALA A 185 -18.30 1.57 -1.72
N HIS A 186 -19.30 1.11 -2.45
CA HIS A 186 -19.06 0.11 -3.49
C HIS A 186 -18.17 0.72 -4.60
N PRO A 187 -17.25 -0.04 -5.22
CA PRO A 187 -16.35 0.50 -6.25
C PRO A 187 -17.07 1.22 -7.39
N ILE A 188 -18.20 0.69 -7.88
CA ILE A 188 -18.97 1.34 -8.94
C ILE A 188 -19.49 2.70 -8.51
N SER A 189 -20.04 2.83 -7.30
CA SER A 189 -20.50 4.11 -6.76
C SER A 189 -19.35 5.10 -6.59
N PHE A 190 -18.18 4.61 -6.16
CA PHE A 190 -16.96 5.40 -6.05
C PHE A 190 -16.49 5.93 -7.42
N ILE A 191 -16.45 5.06 -8.44
CA ILE A 191 -16.08 5.42 -9.82
C ILE A 191 -17.03 6.49 -10.39
N ILE A 192 -18.34 6.31 -10.23
CA ILE A 192 -19.33 7.28 -10.71
C ILE A 192 -19.13 8.65 -10.06
N LYS A 193 -18.85 8.67 -8.76
CA LYS A 193 -18.61 9.91 -8.00
C LYS A 193 -17.34 10.64 -8.45
N HIS A 194 -16.33 9.91 -8.91
CA HIS A 194 -15.02 10.45 -9.29
C HIS A 194 -14.72 10.35 -10.81
N LYS A 195 -15.77 10.24 -11.65
CA LYS A 195 -15.66 10.08 -13.11
C LYS A 195 -14.85 11.18 -13.80
N ASP A 196 -14.91 12.41 -13.28
CA ASP A 196 -14.22 13.56 -13.88
C ASP A 196 -12.67 13.43 -13.74
N ILE A 197 -12.18 12.78 -12.69
CA ILE A 197 -10.75 12.50 -12.51
C ILE A 197 -10.28 11.45 -13.55
N LEU A 198 -11.11 10.46 -13.87
CA LEU A 198 -10.78 9.45 -14.88
C LEU A 198 -10.69 10.06 -16.29
N SER A 199 -11.57 11.01 -16.63
CA SER A 199 -11.58 11.67 -17.94
C SER A 199 -10.35 12.54 -18.15
N GLN A 200 -9.85 13.20 -17.11
CA GLN A 200 -8.60 13.99 -17.16
C GLN A 200 -7.36 13.10 -17.38
N GLY A 201 -7.28 11.95 -16.68
CA GLY A 201 -6.16 11.00 -16.87
C GLY A 201 -6.13 10.35 -18.25
N ALA A 202 -7.29 10.13 -18.88
CA ALA A 202 -7.35 9.60 -20.26
C ALA A 202 -6.93 10.63 -21.31
N ALA A 203 -7.23 11.92 -21.10
CA ALA A 203 -6.82 12.99 -21.98
C ALA A 203 -5.30 13.25 -21.95
N ASP A 204 -4.64 13.04 -20.82
CA ASP A 204 -3.18 13.15 -20.70
C ASP A 204 -2.44 11.98 -21.36
N GLN A 205 -3.01 10.78 -21.38
CA GLN A 205 -2.42 9.61 -22.06
C GLN A 205 -2.55 9.66 -23.58
N SER A 206 -3.44 10.48 -24.13
CA SER A 206 -3.59 10.66 -25.60
C SER A 206 -2.64 11.71 -26.19
N LYS A 207 -1.77 12.32 -25.37
CA LYS A 207 -0.79 13.33 -25.79
C LYS A 207 0.64 12.78 -25.99
N PHE A 208 0.85 11.45 -25.90
CA PHE A 208 2.14 10.80 -26.15
C PHE A 208 2.08 9.80 -27.27
#